data_0bb189acd0105192fd00e46f81242152
#
_entry.id   0bb189acd0105192fd00e46f81242152
#
_cell.length_a   1.000
_cell.length_b   1.000
_cell.length_c   1.000
_cell.angle_alpha   90.00
_cell.angle_beta   90.00
_cell.angle_gamma   90.00
#
_symmetry.space_group_name_H-M   'P 1'
#
loop_
_entity.id
_entity.type
_entity.pdbx_description
1 polymer ?
#
loop_
_entity_poly.entity_id
_entity_poly.type
_entity_poly.pdbx_seq_one_letter_code
_entity_poly.pdbx_strand_id
1 'polypeptide(L)'
;MTDIDTHPQDDSGDQAALARKQRLGRIQFRSWRRGFREADMVLGPFSDQVAPTLTDAELDQLELLIDEEDQWLYGWIIERDPTPPEFETPVMAKVRAFMREHVAAEVGKGIG
;
A
#
# COMPACT_ATOMS: atom_id res chain seq x y z
N MET A 1 27.15 -32.36 -6.02
CA MET A 1 26.65 -32.35 -5.81
C MET A 1 25.89 -32.13 -4.84
N THR A 2 26.10 -32.29 -4.03
CA THR A 2 25.34 -32.13 -2.94
C THR A 2 25.13 -30.77 -2.56
N ASP A 3 25.88 -29.87 -3.03
CA ASP A 3 25.69 -28.56 -2.67
C ASP A 3 24.37 -28.08 -2.91
N ILE A 4 23.73 -28.62 -3.83
CA ILE A 4 22.47 -28.20 -4.18
C ILE A 4 21.56 -28.23 -3.09
N ASP A 5 21.73 -29.18 -2.24
CA ASP A 5 20.82 -29.33 -1.24
C ASP A 5 21.17 -28.58 -0.09
N THR A 6 22.26 -28.00 -0.11
CA THR A 6 22.82 -27.43 1.02
C THR A 6 21.98 -26.49 1.74
N HIS A 7 21.17 -25.72 1.08
CA HIS A 7 20.47 -24.67 1.76
C HIS A 7 19.03 -24.56 1.32
N PRO A 8 18.24 -25.59 1.52
CA PRO A 8 16.84 -25.48 1.14
C PRO A 8 16.12 -24.43 1.97
N GLN A 9 16.52 -24.28 3.23
CA GLN A 9 15.88 -23.28 4.06
C GLN A 9 16.29 -21.89 3.66
N ASP A 10 17.56 -21.72 3.31
CA ASP A 10 18.05 -20.44 2.86
C ASP A 10 17.37 -20.05 1.56
N ASP A 11 17.21 -21.00 0.67
CA ASP A 11 16.53 -20.75 -0.58
C ASP A 11 15.09 -20.33 -0.33
N SER A 12 14.43 -20.97 0.61
CA SER A 12 13.07 -20.59 0.96
C SER A 12 13.01 -19.19 1.51
N GLY A 13 13.93 -18.82 2.37
CA GLY A 13 13.99 -17.49 2.93
C GLY A 13 14.24 -16.44 1.86
N ASP A 14 15.15 -16.73 0.94
CA ASP A 14 15.46 -15.83 -0.15
C ASP A 14 14.28 -15.70 -1.09
N GLN A 15 13.61 -16.79 -1.35
CA GLN A 15 12.45 -16.78 -2.22
C GLN A 15 11.30 -15.98 -1.59
N ALA A 16 11.10 -16.12 -0.29
CA ALA A 16 10.06 -15.38 0.40
C ALA A 16 10.35 -13.88 0.38
N ALA A 17 11.61 -13.52 0.61
CA ALA A 17 12.01 -12.11 0.58
C ALA A 17 11.86 -11.52 -0.81
N LEU A 18 12.22 -12.28 -1.83
CA LEU A 18 12.07 -11.84 -3.21
C LEU A 18 10.61 -11.70 -3.59
N ALA A 19 9.79 -12.66 -3.18
CA ALA A 19 8.37 -12.63 -3.48
C ALA A 19 7.72 -11.39 -2.84
N ARG A 20 8.10 -11.07 -1.61
CA ARG A 20 7.59 -9.89 -0.93
C ARG A 20 8.04 -8.61 -1.64
N LYS A 21 9.28 -8.56 -2.07
CA LYS A 21 9.81 -7.41 -2.78
C LYS A 21 9.05 -7.21 -4.09
N GLN A 22 8.78 -8.29 -4.81
CA GLN A 22 8.03 -8.22 -6.06
C GLN A 22 6.60 -7.79 -5.81
N ARG A 23 6.00 -8.28 -4.72
CA ARG A 23 4.64 -7.90 -4.34
C ARG A 23 4.57 -6.39 -4.06
N LEU A 24 5.52 -5.88 -3.28
CA LEU A 24 5.57 -4.46 -2.97
C LEU A 24 5.77 -3.63 -4.24
N GLY A 25 6.61 -4.11 -5.15
CA GLY A 25 6.82 -3.43 -6.42
C GLY A 25 5.53 -3.31 -7.23
N ARG A 26 4.73 -4.39 -7.28
CA ARG A 26 3.45 -4.37 -7.99
C ARG A 26 2.47 -3.41 -7.33
N ILE A 27 2.42 -3.41 -6.00
CA ILE A 27 1.53 -2.53 -5.25
C ILE A 27 1.92 -1.07 -5.51
N GLN A 28 3.21 -0.77 -5.45
CA GLN A 28 3.72 0.57 -5.71
C GLN A 28 3.40 1.03 -7.12
N PHE A 29 3.63 0.16 -8.09
CA PHE A 29 3.37 0.48 -9.48
C PHE A 29 1.89 0.81 -9.68
N ARG A 30 1.00 -0.02 -9.16
CA ARG A 30 -0.44 0.18 -9.29
C ARG A 30 -0.92 1.42 -8.54
N SER A 31 -0.32 1.72 -7.40
CA SER A 31 -0.71 2.87 -6.59
C SER A 31 -0.36 4.19 -7.24
N TRP A 32 0.72 4.22 -8.02
CA TRP A 32 1.14 5.43 -8.71
C TRP A 32 0.49 5.61 -10.09
N ARG A 33 -0.12 4.56 -10.63
CA ARG A 33 -0.59 4.60 -12.00
C ARG A 33 -2.05 4.28 -12.15
N ARG A 34 -2.84 4.78 -11.22
CA ARG A 34 -4.28 4.53 -11.27
C ARG A 34 -4.97 5.42 -12.31
N GLY A 35 -4.38 6.54 -12.65
CA GLY A 35 -5.01 7.47 -13.57
C GLY A 35 -5.96 8.43 -12.90
N PHE A 36 -6.02 8.41 -11.58
CA PHE A 36 -6.85 9.31 -10.80
C PHE A 36 -5.89 10.03 -9.86
N ARG A 37 -5.54 11.25 -10.21
CA ARG A 37 -4.43 11.96 -9.61
C ARG A 37 -4.53 12.06 -8.09
N GLU A 38 -5.70 12.38 -7.57
CA GLU A 38 -5.88 12.54 -6.14
C GLU A 38 -5.57 11.25 -5.38
N ALA A 39 -6.02 10.11 -5.92
CA ALA A 39 -5.74 8.83 -5.29
C ALA A 39 -4.27 8.45 -5.45
N ASP A 40 -3.68 8.73 -6.62
CA ASP A 40 -2.27 8.42 -6.85
C ASP A 40 -1.39 9.17 -5.86
N MET A 41 -1.72 10.41 -5.55
CA MET A 41 -0.92 11.24 -4.66
C MET A 41 -1.02 10.84 -3.20
N VAL A 42 -1.98 10.00 -2.85
CA VAL A 42 -2.08 9.42 -1.51
C VAL A 42 -1.49 8.02 -1.50
N LEU A 43 -1.98 7.18 -2.41
CA LEU A 43 -1.60 5.76 -2.42
C LEU A 43 -0.16 5.53 -2.90
N GLY A 44 0.33 6.37 -3.81
CA GLY A 44 1.71 6.25 -4.27
C GLY A 44 2.69 6.41 -3.11
N PRO A 45 2.70 7.57 -2.45
CA PRO A 45 3.57 7.78 -1.30
C PRO A 45 3.32 6.80 -0.16
N PHE A 46 2.05 6.45 0.09
CA PHE A 46 1.72 5.46 1.11
C PHE A 46 2.40 4.11 0.79
N SER A 47 2.31 3.69 -0.45
CA SER A 47 2.89 2.41 -0.86
C SER A 47 4.41 2.44 -0.80
N ASP A 48 5.02 3.59 -1.07
CA ASP A 48 6.46 3.71 -1.00
C ASP A 48 6.95 3.72 0.46
N GLN A 49 6.24 4.42 1.33
CA GLN A 49 6.73 4.69 2.69
C GLN A 49 6.17 3.75 3.75
N VAL A 50 4.94 3.35 3.63
CA VAL A 50 4.26 2.56 4.66
C VAL A 50 4.11 1.09 4.31
N ALA A 51 3.79 0.79 3.05
CA ALA A 51 3.56 -0.61 2.67
C ALA A 51 4.73 -1.54 3.03
N PRO A 52 6.00 -1.12 2.92
CA PRO A 52 7.09 -2.01 3.33
C PRO A 52 7.07 -2.39 4.80
N THR A 53 6.35 -1.65 5.64
CA THR A 53 6.26 -1.95 7.07
C THR A 53 5.05 -2.81 7.42
N LEU A 54 4.20 -3.10 6.45
CA LEU A 54 2.95 -3.82 6.71
C LEU A 54 3.19 -5.32 6.80
N THR A 55 2.33 -5.99 7.53
CA THR A 55 2.35 -7.46 7.58
C THR A 55 1.77 -7.99 6.28
N ASP A 56 1.94 -9.28 6.03
CA ASP A 56 1.37 -9.91 4.84
C ASP A 56 -0.15 -9.79 4.84
N ALA A 57 -0.78 -9.94 5.98
CA ALA A 57 -2.24 -9.79 6.07
C ALA A 57 -2.67 -8.37 5.74
N GLU A 58 -1.89 -7.39 6.18
CA GLU A 58 -2.19 -6.00 5.84
C GLU A 58 -1.95 -5.71 4.37
N LEU A 59 -0.95 -6.34 3.78
CA LEU A 59 -0.74 -6.21 2.33
C LEU A 59 -1.92 -6.78 1.56
N ASP A 60 -2.52 -7.88 2.06
CA ASP A 60 -3.74 -8.41 1.45
C ASP A 60 -4.85 -7.36 1.48
N GLN A 61 -5.01 -6.68 2.61
CA GLN A 61 -6.03 -5.62 2.74
C GLN A 61 -5.76 -4.48 1.79
N LEU A 62 -4.51 -4.10 1.64
CA LEU A 62 -4.13 -3.02 0.73
C LEU A 62 -4.42 -3.40 -0.71
N GLU A 63 -4.10 -4.62 -1.10
CA GLU A 63 -4.36 -5.08 -2.46
C GLU A 63 -5.85 -5.10 -2.77
N LEU A 64 -6.67 -5.54 -1.82
CA LEU A 64 -8.12 -5.50 -2.02
C LEU A 64 -8.59 -4.07 -2.21
N LEU A 65 -8.02 -3.15 -1.47
CA LEU A 65 -8.40 -1.76 -1.54
C LEU A 65 -8.01 -1.15 -2.90
N ILE A 66 -6.79 -1.38 -3.35
CA ILE A 66 -6.35 -0.79 -4.61
C ILE A 66 -7.00 -1.45 -5.83
N ASP A 67 -7.71 -2.56 -5.64
CA ASP A 67 -8.48 -3.17 -6.72
C ASP A 67 -9.79 -2.44 -6.96
N GLU A 68 -10.23 -1.58 -6.05
CA GLU A 68 -11.49 -0.87 -6.18
C GLU A 68 -11.37 0.30 -7.14
N GLU A 69 -12.51 0.76 -7.67
CA GLU A 69 -12.53 1.89 -8.59
C GLU A 69 -12.10 3.15 -7.88
N ASP A 70 -11.39 4.00 -8.60
CA ASP A 70 -10.76 5.18 -8.02
C ASP A 70 -11.72 6.11 -7.30
N GLN A 71 -12.87 6.36 -7.89
CA GLN A 71 -13.81 7.30 -7.29
C GLN A 71 -14.38 6.77 -5.97
N TRP A 72 -14.64 5.47 -5.88
CA TRP A 72 -15.12 4.87 -4.63
C TRP A 72 -14.03 4.87 -3.59
N LEU A 73 -12.87 4.38 -3.98
CA LEU A 73 -11.71 4.30 -3.10
C LEU A 73 -11.36 5.66 -2.52
N TYR A 74 -11.28 6.66 -3.35
CA TYR A 74 -10.92 7.99 -2.89
C TYR A 74 -11.99 8.57 -1.95
N GLY A 75 -13.27 8.37 -2.28
CA GLY A 75 -14.37 8.80 -1.43
C GLY A 75 -14.32 8.18 -0.04
N TRP A 76 -13.88 6.93 0.05
CA TRP A 76 -13.73 6.26 1.33
C TRP A 76 -12.52 6.78 2.11
N ILE A 77 -11.42 7.04 1.42
CA ILE A 77 -10.21 7.54 2.06
C ILE A 77 -10.46 8.92 2.69
N ILE A 78 -11.14 9.80 1.98
CA ILE A 78 -11.41 11.13 2.50
C ILE A 78 -12.68 11.18 3.35
N GLU A 79 -13.31 10.05 3.53
CA GLU A 79 -14.51 9.91 4.36
C GLU A 79 -15.69 10.75 3.87
N ARG A 80 -15.72 11.01 2.57
CA ARG A 80 -16.85 11.67 1.94
C ARG A 80 -18.02 10.70 1.80
N ASP A 81 -17.71 9.43 1.49
CA ASP A 81 -18.73 8.41 1.28
C ASP A 81 -18.62 7.33 2.35
N PRO A 82 -19.74 6.69 2.73
CA PRO A 82 -19.68 5.60 3.72
C PRO A 82 -18.84 4.46 3.17
N THR A 83 -17.92 3.95 4.00
CA THR A 83 -17.04 2.86 3.60
C THR A 83 -17.71 1.53 3.89
N PRO A 84 -17.74 0.60 2.91
CA PRO A 84 -18.28 -0.73 3.20
C PRO A 84 -17.49 -1.39 4.34
N PRO A 85 -18.18 -2.20 5.18
CA PRO A 85 -17.49 -2.80 6.33
C PRO A 85 -16.24 -3.60 5.96
N GLU A 86 -16.23 -4.26 4.81
CA GLU A 86 -15.09 -5.07 4.41
C GLU A 86 -13.84 -4.24 4.11
N PHE A 87 -14.00 -2.93 3.94
CA PHE A 87 -12.87 -2.03 3.70
C PHE A 87 -12.54 -1.17 4.91
N GLU A 88 -13.26 -1.33 6.03
CA GLU A 88 -12.90 -0.66 7.27
C GLU A 88 -11.88 -1.53 7.98
N THR A 89 -10.66 -1.49 7.51
CA THR A 89 -9.59 -2.35 7.96
C THR A 89 -8.50 -1.52 8.65
N PRO A 90 -7.58 -2.17 9.35
CA PRO A 90 -6.42 -1.45 9.89
C PRO A 90 -5.64 -0.71 8.82
N VAL A 91 -5.57 -1.26 7.60
CA VAL A 91 -4.87 -0.58 6.51
C VAL A 91 -5.62 0.68 6.10
N MET A 92 -6.94 0.63 6.01
CA MET A 92 -7.71 1.84 5.68
C MET A 92 -7.43 2.93 6.71
N ALA A 93 -7.37 2.58 7.99
CA ALA A 93 -7.05 3.54 9.04
C ALA A 93 -5.66 4.15 8.83
N LYS A 94 -4.70 3.32 8.42
CA LYS A 94 -3.35 3.79 8.17
C LYS A 94 -3.28 4.70 6.94
N VAL A 95 -4.03 4.37 5.90
CA VAL A 95 -4.09 5.21 4.70
C VAL A 95 -4.69 6.58 5.04
N ARG A 96 -5.75 6.58 5.82
CA ARG A 96 -6.39 7.84 6.22
C ARG A 96 -5.47 8.70 7.08
N ALA A 97 -4.76 8.07 8.01
CA ALA A 97 -3.82 8.79 8.86
C ALA A 97 -2.67 9.36 8.04
N PHE A 98 -2.14 8.55 7.13
CA PHE A 98 -1.06 8.99 6.24
C PHE A 98 -1.51 10.18 5.39
N MET A 99 -2.70 10.10 4.84
CA MET A 99 -3.23 11.18 4.02
C MET A 99 -3.34 12.48 4.81
N ARG A 100 -3.87 12.41 6.02
CA ARG A 100 -4.01 13.61 6.85
C ARG A 100 -2.65 14.24 7.15
N GLU A 101 -1.65 13.43 7.45
CA GLU A 101 -0.31 13.91 7.74
C GLU A 101 0.35 14.46 6.48
N HIS A 102 0.17 13.79 5.37
CA HIS A 102 0.76 14.19 4.10
C HIS A 102 0.17 15.52 3.63
N VAL A 103 -1.15 15.67 3.71
CA VAL A 103 -1.81 16.90 3.32
C VAL A 103 -1.40 18.04 4.22
N ALA A 104 -1.30 17.81 5.53
CA ALA A 104 -0.86 18.83 6.47
C ALA A 104 0.55 19.29 6.15
N ALA A 105 1.42 18.37 5.80
CA ALA A 105 2.80 18.70 5.45
C ALA A 105 2.85 19.56 4.18
N GLU A 106 2.04 19.21 3.18
CA GLU A 106 2.02 19.95 1.93
C GLU A 106 1.43 21.36 2.13
N VAL A 107 0.41 21.47 2.95
CA VAL A 107 -0.16 22.78 3.26
C VAL A 107 0.86 23.64 3.99
N GLY A 108 1.59 23.04 4.92
CA GLY A 108 2.64 23.75 5.63
C GLY A 108 3.71 24.27 4.68
N LYS A 109 4.10 23.45 3.70
CA LYS A 109 5.07 23.88 2.71
C LYS A 109 4.52 25.01 1.84
N GLY A 110 3.23 24.93 1.50
CA GLY A 110 2.60 25.94 0.67
C GLY A 110 2.49 27.29 1.35
N ILE A 111 2.40 27.30 2.66
CA ILE A 111 2.30 28.53 3.42
C ILE A 111 3.66 29.14 3.57
N GLY A 112 4.64 28.32 3.77
CA GLY A 112 5.98 28.78 3.95
C GLY A 112 6.59 29.27 2.67
#